data_375fefcdb0a9dd0f91f79f2d764ce154
#
_entry.id   375fefcdb0a9dd0f91f79f2d764ce154
#
_cell.length_a   1.000
_cell.length_b   1.000
_cell.length_c   1.000
_cell.angle_alpha   90.00
_cell.angle_beta   90.00
_cell.angle_gamma   90.00
#
_symmetry.space_group_name_H-M   'P 1'
#
loop_
_entity.id
_entity.type
_entity.pdbx_description
1 polymer ?
#
loop_
_entity_poly.entity_id
_entity_poly.type
_entity_poly.pdbx_seq_one_letter_code
_entity_poly.pdbx_strand_id
1 'polypeptide(L)'
;MRALVTGGAGFIGSNLVSRLFDEGWDILVVDNLSSGKYALLSDNGKLGLPPVSRISWGNIVSSVSGRVSFRLDTIGSLSAHDLKNIDVIFHQAAVPRVSYSVEQPIETLYDNLGNTVKLFKAAAEADVPVVWASSSSVYGGAEHLPTHESERGRVLPKSPYAMQKYHAEDYAALFGQLYGLRSIGLRYFNVFGPGQYGDSAYATAVSAWCHAIKHEQQCRSDGDGEQTRDMCYIDNVVQANMKAAAVLLEGRSWDDLGRCYNVACGDRVSNNEILAFLKERFGARVQIRHAPERPGDVKHTQADVSRAEEELGYEVEVRFWDGLEETLDWWNLN
;
A
#
# COMPACT_ATOMS: atom_id res chain seq x y z
N MET A 1 -18.07 -14.40 0.89
CA MET A 1 -16.77 -14.40 1.58
C MET A 1 -16.69 -13.19 2.49
N ARG A 2 -15.89 -13.30 3.56
CA ARG A 2 -15.72 -12.22 4.53
C ARG A 2 -14.23 -11.86 4.67
N ALA A 3 -13.89 -10.62 4.40
CA ALA A 3 -12.52 -10.11 4.48
C ALA A 3 -12.30 -9.24 5.73
N LEU A 4 -11.11 -9.31 6.32
CA LEU A 4 -10.59 -8.29 7.21
C LEU A 4 -9.62 -7.41 6.42
N VAL A 5 -9.86 -6.10 6.40
CA VAL A 5 -8.94 -5.12 5.81
C VAL A 5 -8.38 -4.24 6.92
N THR A 6 -7.12 -4.43 7.27
CA THR A 6 -6.44 -3.52 8.22
C THR A 6 -5.85 -2.34 7.46
N GLY A 7 -5.89 -1.15 8.05
CA GLY A 7 -5.51 0.08 7.33
C GLY A 7 -6.49 0.46 6.21
N GLY A 8 -7.77 0.01 6.34
CA GLY A 8 -8.77 0.20 5.30
C GLY A 8 -9.23 1.65 5.12
N ALA A 9 -8.93 2.56 6.04
CA ALA A 9 -9.14 4.00 5.88
C ALA A 9 -7.92 4.72 5.24
N GLY A 10 -6.86 3.97 4.92
CA GLY A 10 -5.69 4.46 4.17
C GLY A 10 -5.95 4.47 2.65
N PHE A 11 -4.99 5.00 1.88
CA PHE A 11 -5.06 5.10 0.43
C PHE A 11 -5.30 3.74 -0.24
N ILE A 12 -4.41 2.76 -0.06
CA ILE A 12 -4.53 1.44 -0.70
C ILE A 12 -5.72 0.68 -0.11
N GLY A 13 -5.86 0.71 1.22
CA GLY A 13 -6.92 -0.03 1.91
C GLY A 13 -8.33 0.40 1.52
N SER A 14 -8.58 1.70 1.32
CA SER A 14 -9.91 2.20 0.94
C SER A 14 -10.31 1.79 -0.49
N ASN A 15 -9.36 1.80 -1.43
CA ASN A 15 -9.58 1.30 -2.79
C ASN A 15 -9.88 -0.21 -2.79
N LEU A 16 -9.13 -0.98 -1.98
CA LEU A 16 -9.39 -2.41 -1.81
C LEU A 16 -10.75 -2.69 -1.18
N VAL A 17 -11.14 -1.94 -0.14
CA VAL A 17 -12.48 -2.03 0.47
C VAL A 17 -13.58 -1.74 -0.56
N SER A 18 -13.40 -0.72 -1.41
CA SER A 18 -14.34 -0.41 -2.48
C SER A 18 -14.49 -1.56 -3.47
N ARG A 19 -13.38 -2.15 -3.91
CA ARG A 19 -13.38 -3.31 -4.83
C ARG A 19 -14.05 -4.54 -4.22
N LEU A 20 -13.70 -4.90 -2.99
CA LEU A 20 -14.31 -6.02 -2.27
C LEU A 20 -15.82 -5.83 -2.10
N PHE A 21 -16.26 -4.60 -1.80
CA PHE A 21 -17.69 -4.28 -1.71
C PHE A 21 -18.41 -4.49 -3.04
N ASP A 22 -17.81 -4.04 -4.16
CA ASP A 22 -18.40 -4.23 -5.49
C ASP A 22 -18.51 -5.72 -5.87
N GLU A 23 -17.55 -6.53 -5.47
CA GLU A 23 -17.54 -7.98 -5.68
C GLU A 23 -18.42 -8.76 -4.71
N GLY A 24 -19.14 -8.10 -3.82
CA GLY A 24 -20.14 -8.74 -2.97
C GLY A 24 -19.59 -9.32 -1.66
N TRP A 25 -18.39 -8.93 -1.21
CA TRP A 25 -17.82 -9.42 0.04
C TRP A 25 -18.42 -8.74 1.27
N ASP A 26 -18.43 -9.45 2.40
CA ASP A 26 -18.58 -8.85 3.71
C ASP A 26 -17.21 -8.38 4.22
N ILE A 27 -17.14 -7.18 4.79
CA ILE A 27 -15.86 -6.54 5.08
C ILE A 27 -15.85 -6.03 6.52
N LEU A 28 -14.80 -6.43 7.27
CA LEU A 28 -14.44 -5.79 8.52
C LEU A 28 -13.20 -4.92 8.26
N VAL A 29 -13.33 -3.62 8.45
CA VAL A 29 -12.21 -2.68 8.42
C VAL A 29 -11.72 -2.43 9.83
N VAL A 30 -10.41 -2.53 10.05
CA VAL A 30 -9.75 -2.11 11.30
C VAL A 30 -8.70 -1.06 10.97
N ASP A 31 -8.85 0.13 11.55
CA ASP A 31 -7.95 1.26 11.34
C ASP A 31 -7.91 2.13 12.60
N ASN A 32 -6.74 2.65 12.97
CA ASN A 32 -6.60 3.56 14.10
C ASN A 32 -6.65 5.04 13.70
N LEU A 33 -6.81 5.33 12.41
CA LEU A 33 -6.85 6.65 11.80
C LEU A 33 -5.61 7.52 12.07
N SER A 34 -4.47 6.91 12.40
CA SER A 34 -3.21 7.63 12.63
C SER A 34 -2.70 8.33 11.35
N SER A 35 -2.96 7.73 10.18
CA SER A 35 -2.67 8.30 8.87
C SER A 35 -3.83 8.14 7.88
N GLY A 36 -4.74 7.21 8.14
CA GLY A 36 -5.96 6.99 7.36
C GLY A 36 -6.97 8.13 7.54
N LYS A 37 -7.81 8.33 6.54
CA LYS A 37 -8.91 9.30 6.57
C LYS A 37 -10.22 8.55 6.41
N TYR A 38 -11.04 8.53 7.46
CA TYR A 38 -12.35 7.88 7.43
C TYR A 38 -13.24 8.34 6.27
N ALA A 39 -13.03 9.58 5.82
CA ALA A 39 -13.68 10.18 4.65
C ALA A 39 -13.54 9.31 3.39
N LEU A 40 -12.41 8.64 3.19
CA LEU A 40 -12.20 7.72 2.05
C LEU A 40 -13.21 6.55 2.02
N LEU A 41 -13.76 6.20 3.18
CA LEU A 41 -14.77 5.15 3.30
C LEU A 41 -16.21 5.69 3.31
N SER A 42 -16.43 6.96 3.63
CA SER A 42 -17.76 7.52 3.90
C SER A 42 -18.25 8.57 2.90
N ASP A 43 -17.35 9.34 2.28
CA ASP A 43 -17.72 10.59 1.58
C ASP A 43 -18.58 10.39 0.33
N ASN A 44 -18.45 9.28 -0.37
CA ASN A 44 -19.29 9.01 -1.55
C ASN A 44 -20.62 8.28 -1.22
N GLY A 45 -20.88 8.00 0.06
CA GLY A 45 -22.06 7.26 0.51
C GLY A 45 -22.17 5.80 0.04
N LYS A 46 -21.26 5.35 -0.84
CA LYS A 46 -21.30 4.02 -1.46
C LYS A 46 -21.34 2.89 -0.43
N LEU A 47 -20.48 2.98 0.60
CA LEU A 47 -20.39 1.94 1.62
C LEU A 47 -21.48 2.04 2.68
N GLY A 48 -22.17 3.19 2.80
CA GLY A 48 -23.27 3.41 3.76
C GLY A 48 -22.84 3.36 5.22
N LEU A 49 -21.57 3.68 5.51
CA LEU A 49 -21.06 3.76 6.88
C LEU A 49 -21.59 5.02 7.61
N PRO A 50 -21.79 4.96 8.94
CA PRO A 50 -22.26 6.10 9.71
C PRO A 50 -21.21 7.22 9.76
N PRO A 51 -21.58 8.47 10.10
CA PRO A 51 -20.64 9.57 10.23
C PRO A 51 -19.62 9.31 11.35
N VAL A 52 -18.42 9.88 11.21
CA VAL A 52 -17.28 9.69 12.14
C VAL A 52 -17.63 10.04 13.58
N SER A 53 -18.55 10.97 13.82
CA SER A 53 -19.02 11.34 15.17
C SER A 53 -19.68 10.21 15.96
N ARG A 54 -20.04 9.10 15.30
CA ARG A 54 -20.63 7.89 15.94
C ARG A 54 -19.60 6.81 16.23
N ILE A 55 -18.33 7.07 15.93
CA ILE A 55 -17.26 6.08 16.08
C ILE A 55 -16.53 6.34 17.38
N SER A 56 -16.29 5.28 18.14
CA SER A 56 -15.47 5.31 19.36
C SER A 56 -14.50 4.15 19.38
N TRP A 57 -13.39 4.32 20.10
CA TRP A 57 -12.31 3.34 20.19
C TRP A 57 -12.81 1.97 20.65
N GLY A 58 -12.39 0.92 19.96
CA GLY A 58 -12.76 -0.47 20.23
C GLY A 58 -14.15 -0.87 19.78
N ASN A 59 -15.04 0.08 19.44
CA ASN A 59 -16.40 -0.23 19.01
C ASN A 59 -16.46 -0.52 17.52
N ILE A 60 -17.39 -1.40 17.14
CA ILE A 60 -17.71 -1.69 15.75
C ILE A 60 -18.97 -0.92 15.35
N VAL A 61 -18.87 -0.22 14.22
CA VAL A 61 -20.02 0.37 13.53
C VAL A 61 -20.22 -0.32 12.20
N SER A 62 -21.47 -0.51 11.79
CA SER A 62 -21.77 -1.19 10.54
C SER A 62 -22.49 -0.28 9.57
N SER A 63 -22.29 -0.52 8.29
CA SER A 63 -23.05 0.10 7.19
C SER A 63 -24.53 -0.24 7.25
N VAL A 64 -25.36 0.54 6.56
CA VAL A 64 -26.81 0.29 6.45
C VAL A 64 -27.10 -1.09 5.84
N SER A 65 -26.27 -1.53 4.89
CA SER A 65 -26.39 -2.87 4.29
C SER A 65 -25.91 -4.00 5.21
N GLY A 66 -25.21 -3.69 6.30
CA GLY A 66 -24.56 -4.67 7.18
C GLY A 66 -23.30 -5.32 6.60
N ARG A 67 -22.99 -5.07 5.33
CA ARG A 67 -21.85 -5.73 4.63
C ARG A 67 -20.49 -5.13 4.96
N VAL A 68 -20.42 -3.86 5.35
CA VAL A 68 -19.16 -3.20 5.76
C VAL A 68 -19.27 -2.83 7.22
N SER A 69 -18.30 -3.26 8.00
CA SER A 69 -18.14 -2.88 9.40
C SER A 69 -16.81 -2.19 9.60
N PHE A 70 -16.76 -1.15 10.43
CA PHE A 70 -15.55 -0.43 10.78
C PHE A 70 -15.31 -0.50 12.29
N ARG A 71 -14.08 -0.84 12.68
CA ARG A 71 -13.59 -0.83 14.06
C ARG A 71 -12.44 0.15 14.17
N LEU A 72 -12.61 1.18 14.98
CA LEU A 72 -11.54 2.11 15.33
C LEU A 72 -10.63 1.46 16.37
N ASP A 73 -9.52 0.88 15.93
CA ASP A 73 -8.62 0.17 16.82
C ASP A 73 -7.23 -0.02 16.19
N THR A 74 -6.25 -0.40 17.00
CA THR A 74 -4.94 -0.85 16.51
C THR A 74 -4.99 -2.33 16.10
N ILE A 75 -4.23 -2.68 15.07
CA ILE A 75 -4.11 -4.08 14.64
C ILE A 75 -3.49 -4.98 15.71
N GLY A 76 -2.68 -4.41 16.60
CA GLY A 76 -2.07 -5.14 17.72
C GLY A 76 -3.06 -5.62 18.80
N SER A 77 -4.33 -5.18 18.76
CA SER A 77 -5.41 -5.66 19.63
C SER A 77 -6.11 -6.91 19.10
N LEU A 78 -5.91 -7.24 17.81
CA LEU A 78 -6.56 -8.38 17.18
C LEU A 78 -6.02 -9.71 17.69
N SER A 79 -6.92 -10.60 18.07
CA SER A 79 -6.68 -11.96 18.51
C SER A 79 -7.27 -12.99 17.54
N ALA A 80 -6.92 -14.25 17.67
CA ALA A 80 -7.53 -15.32 16.89
C ALA A 80 -9.07 -15.38 17.05
N HIS A 81 -9.61 -14.91 18.20
CA HIS A 81 -11.06 -14.84 18.41
C HIS A 81 -11.71 -13.81 17.51
N ASP A 82 -11.08 -12.66 17.26
CA ASP A 82 -11.58 -11.60 16.38
C ASP A 82 -11.58 -12.03 14.91
N LEU A 83 -10.76 -13.02 14.57
CA LEU A 83 -10.61 -13.55 13.22
C LEU A 83 -11.58 -14.70 12.89
N LYS A 84 -12.43 -15.12 13.85
CA LYS A 84 -13.47 -16.10 13.57
C LYS A 84 -14.38 -15.63 12.46
N ASN A 85 -14.65 -16.51 11.49
CA ASN A 85 -15.46 -16.22 10.30
C ASN A 85 -14.83 -15.17 9.33
N ILE A 86 -13.55 -14.94 9.40
CA ILE A 86 -12.78 -14.23 8.36
C ILE A 86 -12.20 -15.28 7.41
N ASP A 87 -12.43 -15.11 6.12
CA ASP A 87 -11.90 -16.03 5.10
C ASP A 87 -10.48 -15.63 4.69
N VAL A 88 -10.17 -14.33 4.68
CA VAL A 88 -8.85 -13.79 4.32
C VAL A 88 -8.60 -12.43 4.98
N ILE A 89 -7.34 -12.16 5.31
CA ILE A 89 -6.87 -10.86 5.82
C ILE A 89 -6.11 -10.14 4.73
N PHE A 90 -6.48 -8.88 4.45
CA PHE A 90 -5.70 -7.93 3.69
C PHE A 90 -5.04 -6.94 4.65
N HIS A 91 -3.75 -7.13 4.89
CA HIS A 91 -3.03 -6.31 5.86
C HIS A 91 -2.31 -5.15 5.16
N GLN A 92 -2.99 -4.00 5.12
CA GLN A 92 -2.49 -2.76 4.53
C GLN A 92 -2.05 -1.73 5.60
N ALA A 93 -2.34 -1.97 6.87
CA ALA A 93 -1.98 -1.06 7.96
C ALA A 93 -0.45 -0.94 8.11
N ALA A 94 0.03 0.28 7.99
CA ALA A 94 1.42 0.64 8.23
C ALA A 94 1.55 2.16 8.37
N VAL A 95 2.67 2.62 8.93
CA VAL A 95 3.16 3.99 8.78
C VAL A 95 4.16 4.01 7.62
N PRO A 96 3.72 4.30 6.36
CA PRO A 96 4.49 4.02 5.15
C PRO A 96 5.45 5.16 4.76
N ARG A 97 5.96 5.92 5.73
CA ARG A 97 6.75 7.13 5.51
C ARG A 97 8.21 6.91 5.88
N VAL A 98 9.06 6.73 4.87
CA VAL A 98 10.51 6.49 5.05
C VAL A 98 11.15 7.57 5.93
N SER A 99 10.96 8.85 5.60
CA SER A 99 11.55 9.96 6.37
C SER A 99 11.03 9.99 7.81
N TYR A 100 9.72 9.77 8.03
CA TYR A 100 9.16 9.70 9.37
C TYR A 100 9.74 8.55 10.19
N SER A 101 10.02 7.41 9.56
CA SER A 101 10.66 6.29 10.25
C SER A 101 12.08 6.59 10.71
N VAL A 102 12.79 7.51 10.04
CA VAL A 102 14.10 8.00 10.47
C VAL A 102 13.97 8.92 11.69
N GLU A 103 12.92 9.76 11.71
CA GLU A 103 12.63 10.66 12.82
C GLU A 103 12.06 9.93 14.04
N GLN A 104 11.20 8.93 13.82
CA GLN A 104 10.47 8.18 14.85
C GLN A 104 10.67 6.64 14.69
N PRO A 105 11.90 6.12 14.82
CA PRO A 105 12.20 4.72 14.51
C PRO A 105 11.54 3.73 15.47
N ILE A 106 11.37 4.10 16.75
CA ILE A 106 10.79 3.22 17.77
C ILE A 106 9.28 3.10 17.60
N GLU A 107 8.59 4.22 17.37
CA GLU A 107 7.14 4.23 17.14
C GLU A 107 6.80 3.40 15.89
N THR A 108 7.50 3.66 14.78
CA THR A 108 7.27 2.93 13.53
C THR A 108 7.64 1.45 13.62
N LEU A 109 8.62 1.07 14.47
CA LEU A 109 8.95 -0.32 14.73
C LEU A 109 7.78 -1.08 15.36
N TYR A 110 7.11 -0.48 16.36
CA TYR A 110 5.95 -1.10 16.99
C TYR A 110 4.78 -1.23 16.01
N ASP A 111 4.50 -0.20 15.24
CA ASP A 111 3.37 -0.21 14.31
C ASP A 111 3.61 -1.12 13.10
N ASN A 112 4.78 -0.98 12.45
CA ASN A 112 5.03 -1.68 11.18
C ASN A 112 5.50 -3.13 11.36
N LEU A 113 6.25 -3.44 12.41
CA LEU A 113 6.77 -4.80 12.64
C LEU A 113 6.08 -5.47 13.84
N GLY A 114 6.10 -4.84 15.00
CA GLY A 114 5.58 -5.47 16.23
C GLY A 114 4.12 -5.88 16.11
N ASN A 115 3.27 -4.97 15.65
CA ASN A 115 1.85 -5.24 15.46
C ASN A 115 1.57 -6.19 14.28
N THR A 116 2.38 -6.13 13.21
CA THR A 116 2.31 -7.08 12.08
C THR A 116 2.61 -8.51 12.55
N VAL A 117 3.65 -8.70 13.35
CA VAL A 117 4.01 -10.02 13.91
C VAL A 117 2.91 -10.57 14.82
N LYS A 118 2.26 -9.72 15.63
CA LYS A 118 1.09 -10.12 16.43
C LYS A 118 -0.07 -10.58 15.55
N LEU A 119 -0.36 -9.83 14.48
CA LEU A 119 -1.41 -10.19 13.52
C LEU A 119 -1.10 -11.52 12.83
N PHE A 120 0.15 -11.74 12.39
CA PHE A 120 0.56 -13.01 11.78
C PHE A 120 0.37 -14.19 12.74
N LYS A 121 0.70 -14.00 14.04
CA LYS A 121 0.47 -15.04 15.05
C LYS A 121 -1.00 -15.33 15.25
N ALA A 122 -1.84 -14.31 15.37
CA ALA A 122 -3.28 -14.47 15.51
C ALA A 122 -3.91 -15.13 14.26
N ALA A 123 -3.44 -14.77 13.06
CA ALA A 123 -3.89 -15.36 11.80
C ALA A 123 -3.52 -16.85 11.69
N ALA A 124 -2.30 -17.22 12.08
CA ALA A 124 -1.88 -18.62 12.13
C ALA A 124 -2.70 -19.44 13.14
N GLU A 125 -2.99 -18.88 14.33
CA GLU A 125 -3.85 -19.54 15.33
C GLU A 125 -5.31 -19.71 14.89
N ALA A 126 -5.80 -18.81 14.05
CA ALA A 126 -7.15 -18.85 13.51
C ALA A 126 -7.24 -19.63 12.17
N ASP A 127 -6.12 -20.08 11.62
CA ASP A 127 -5.99 -20.66 10.27
C ASP A 127 -6.54 -19.76 9.15
N VAL A 128 -6.31 -18.45 9.25
CA VAL A 128 -6.76 -17.45 8.27
C VAL A 128 -5.58 -16.97 7.41
N PRO A 129 -5.65 -17.08 6.07
CA PRO A 129 -4.59 -16.62 5.20
C PRO A 129 -4.46 -15.10 5.18
N VAL A 130 -3.23 -14.61 4.90
CA VAL A 130 -2.89 -13.19 4.93
C VAL A 130 -2.23 -12.74 3.62
N VAL A 131 -2.86 -11.81 2.91
CA VAL A 131 -2.20 -10.98 1.89
C VAL A 131 -1.74 -9.69 2.57
N TRP A 132 -0.47 -9.32 2.42
CA TRP A 132 0.04 -8.18 3.19
C TRP A 132 0.99 -7.29 2.40
N ALA A 133 0.99 -6.00 2.75
CA ALA A 133 1.81 -4.98 2.12
C ALA A 133 3.27 -5.07 2.57
N SER A 134 4.16 -5.57 1.70
CA SER A 134 5.60 -5.34 1.77
C SER A 134 5.95 -4.08 0.96
N SER A 135 7.20 -3.89 0.57
CA SER A 135 7.66 -2.68 -0.11
C SER A 135 8.91 -2.96 -0.94
N SER A 136 9.05 -2.29 -2.08
CA SER A 136 10.29 -2.27 -2.86
C SER A 136 11.49 -1.73 -2.09
N SER A 137 11.26 -1.00 -1.00
CA SER A 137 12.33 -0.49 -0.13
C SER A 137 13.19 -1.58 0.52
N VAL A 138 12.69 -2.83 0.59
CA VAL A 138 13.44 -4.00 1.10
C VAL A 138 14.70 -4.29 0.30
N TYR A 139 14.76 -3.85 -0.95
CA TYR A 139 15.94 -4.01 -1.79
C TYR A 139 17.10 -3.04 -1.47
N GLY A 140 16.83 -1.98 -0.72
CA GLY A 140 17.87 -1.01 -0.35
C GLY A 140 18.49 -0.21 -1.52
N GLY A 141 17.88 -0.26 -2.71
CA GLY A 141 18.43 0.17 -3.98
C GLY A 141 19.14 -1.01 -4.65
N ALA A 142 18.43 -1.64 -5.57
CA ALA A 142 18.89 -2.85 -6.25
C ALA A 142 20.16 -2.61 -7.07
N GLU A 143 21.00 -3.62 -7.15
CA GLU A 143 22.22 -3.59 -8.00
C GLU A 143 21.87 -3.71 -9.47
N HIS A 144 20.78 -4.40 -9.80
CA HIS A 144 20.31 -4.65 -11.16
C HIS A 144 18.90 -4.14 -11.39
N LEU A 145 18.62 -3.67 -12.59
CA LEU A 145 17.31 -3.27 -13.08
C LEU A 145 16.99 -4.00 -14.40
N PRO A 146 15.77 -4.52 -14.57
CA PRO A 146 14.69 -4.56 -13.58
C PRO A 146 15.02 -5.45 -12.37
N THR A 147 14.51 -5.06 -11.19
CA THR A 147 14.77 -5.74 -9.92
C THR A 147 13.92 -6.98 -9.78
N HIS A 148 14.52 -8.16 -9.78
CA HIS A 148 13.87 -9.43 -9.50
C HIS A 148 13.80 -9.72 -7.99
N GLU A 149 12.88 -10.56 -7.53
CA GLU A 149 12.68 -10.90 -6.12
C GLU A 149 13.94 -11.52 -5.46
N SER A 150 14.78 -12.19 -6.23
CA SER A 150 16.05 -12.77 -5.76
C SER A 150 17.12 -11.73 -5.37
N GLU A 151 16.93 -10.45 -5.73
CA GLU A 151 17.83 -9.36 -5.34
C GLU A 151 17.72 -8.99 -3.85
N ARG A 152 16.66 -9.46 -3.16
CA ARG A 152 16.49 -9.23 -1.72
C ARG A 152 17.67 -9.79 -0.93
N GLY A 153 18.25 -8.94 -0.07
CA GLY A 153 19.39 -9.30 0.77
C GLY A 153 20.77 -9.03 0.17
N ARG A 154 20.87 -8.65 -1.11
CA ARG A 154 22.15 -8.22 -1.72
C ARG A 154 22.57 -6.85 -1.21
N VAL A 155 21.62 -5.94 -1.06
CA VAL A 155 21.85 -4.62 -0.49
C VAL A 155 21.02 -4.47 0.79
N LEU A 156 21.60 -3.91 1.84
CA LEU A 156 20.88 -3.68 3.09
C LEU A 156 19.84 -2.57 2.94
N PRO A 157 18.65 -2.72 3.56
CA PRO A 157 17.65 -1.67 3.63
C PRO A 157 18.24 -0.36 4.19
N LYS A 158 17.88 0.79 3.58
CA LYS A 158 18.46 2.10 3.88
C LYS A 158 17.68 2.95 4.89
N SER A 159 16.61 2.42 5.47
CA SER A 159 15.80 3.14 6.44
C SER A 159 15.16 2.19 7.46
N PRO A 160 14.75 2.69 8.65
CA PRO A 160 13.99 1.89 9.60
C PRO A 160 12.73 1.27 9.00
N TYR A 161 11.94 2.02 8.22
CA TYR A 161 10.78 1.50 7.50
C TYR A 161 11.14 0.31 6.59
N ALA A 162 12.19 0.46 5.78
CA ALA A 162 12.64 -0.61 4.89
C ALA A 162 13.09 -1.85 5.66
N MET A 163 13.80 -1.67 6.78
CA MET A 163 14.23 -2.75 7.66
C MET A 163 13.03 -3.45 8.33
N GLN A 164 12.01 -2.68 8.75
CA GLN A 164 10.79 -3.23 9.34
C GLN A 164 10.04 -4.11 8.33
N LYS A 165 9.90 -3.66 7.07
CA LYS A 165 9.28 -4.46 6.00
C LYS A 165 10.13 -5.69 5.66
N TYR A 166 11.45 -5.54 5.60
CA TYR A 166 12.38 -6.65 5.38
C TYR A 166 12.22 -7.75 6.43
N HIS A 167 12.22 -7.39 7.72
CA HIS A 167 12.04 -8.37 8.79
C HIS A 167 10.60 -8.92 8.90
N ALA A 168 9.58 -8.16 8.46
CA ALA A 168 8.24 -8.71 8.36
C ALA A 168 8.18 -9.90 7.38
N GLU A 169 8.94 -9.85 6.28
CA GLU A 169 9.08 -10.99 5.35
C GLU A 169 9.76 -12.19 6.01
N ASP A 170 10.82 -11.97 6.81
CA ASP A 170 11.49 -13.05 7.56
C ASP A 170 10.52 -13.70 8.58
N TYR A 171 9.72 -12.87 9.30
CA TYR A 171 8.71 -13.38 10.22
C TYR A 171 7.59 -14.14 9.51
N ALA A 172 7.13 -13.67 8.36
CA ALA A 172 6.10 -14.38 7.58
C ALA A 172 6.58 -15.79 7.17
N ALA A 173 7.80 -15.89 6.65
CA ALA A 173 8.42 -17.17 6.29
C ALA A 173 8.62 -18.09 7.52
N LEU A 174 9.17 -17.55 8.61
CA LEU A 174 9.37 -18.30 9.86
C LEU A 174 8.04 -18.80 10.43
N PHE A 175 6.99 -17.97 10.46
CA PHE A 175 5.68 -18.35 10.98
C PHE A 175 4.96 -19.34 10.06
N GLY A 176 5.24 -19.31 8.77
CA GLY A 176 4.84 -20.37 7.84
C GLY A 176 5.40 -21.73 8.29
N GLN A 177 6.71 -21.78 8.58
CA GLN A 177 7.38 -23.02 9.02
C GLN A 177 6.95 -23.49 10.43
N LEU A 178 6.82 -22.56 11.38
CA LEU A 178 6.56 -22.90 12.78
C LEU A 178 5.08 -23.09 13.10
N TYR A 179 4.21 -22.33 12.49
CA TYR A 179 2.80 -22.23 12.86
C TYR A 179 1.83 -22.46 11.71
N GLY A 180 2.33 -22.77 10.50
CA GLY A 180 1.49 -23.00 9.32
C GLY A 180 0.84 -21.73 8.78
N LEU A 181 1.39 -20.53 9.04
CA LEU A 181 0.87 -19.30 8.48
C LEU A 181 0.87 -19.34 6.95
N ARG A 182 -0.30 -19.21 6.35
CA ARG A 182 -0.44 -19.06 4.90
C ARG A 182 -0.42 -17.58 4.54
N SER A 183 0.63 -17.10 3.91
CA SER A 183 0.74 -15.68 3.60
C SER A 183 1.45 -15.38 2.29
N ILE A 184 1.04 -14.28 1.65
CA ILE A 184 1.68 -13.70 0.47
C ILE A 184 1.97 -12.22 0.77
N GLY A 185 3.24 -11.82 0.65
CA GLY A 185 3.69 -10.44 0.71
C GLY A 185 3.70 -9.81 -0.69
N LEU A 186 3.27 -8.56 -0.80
CA LEU A 186 3.29 -7.82 -2.04
C LEU A 186 4.24 -6.63 -1.88
N ARG A 187 5.37 -6.64 -2.60
CA ARG A 187 6.37 -5.57 -2.61
C ARG A 187 5.90 -4.48 -3.55
N TYR A 188 5.12 -3.56 -3.00
CA TYR A 188 4.65 -2.42 -3.79
C TYR A 188 5.80 -1.51 -4.17
N PHE A 189 5.86 -1.15 -5.45
CA PHE A 189 6.68 -0.06 -5.93
C PHE A 189 5.93 1.27 -5.73
N ASN A 190 6.24 2.32 -6.47
CA ASN A 190 5.70 3.64 -6.19
C ASN A 190 4.20 3.74 -6.56
N VAL A 191 3.33 3.41 -5.61
CA VAL A 191 1.87 3.43 -5.82
C VAL A 191 1.36 4.87 -5.89
N PHE A 192 0.45 5.14 -6.84
CA PHE A 192 -0.24 6.42 -6.99
C PHE A 192 -1.68 6.20 -7.47
N GLY A 193 -2.54 7.21 -7.34
CA GLY A 193 -3.92 7.13 -7.80
C GLY A 193 -4.93 7.85 -6.90
N PRO A 194 -6.23 7.72 -7.22
CA PRO A 194 -7.35 8.24 -6.44
C PRO A 194 -7.30 7.81 -4.96
N GLY A 195 -7.56 8.77 -4.06
CA GLY A 195 -7.49 8.52 -2.62
C GLY A 195 -6.12 8.81 -1.99
N GLN A 196 -5.08 9.08 -2.79
CA GLN A 196 -3.78 9.49 -2.28
C GLN A 196 -3.71 11.01 -2.08
N TYR A 197 -3.73 11.44 -0.83
CA TYR A 197 -3.64 12.86 -0.48
C TYR A 197 -2.20 13.40 -0.56
N GLY A 198 -2.09 14.64 -1.06
CA GLY A 198 -0.80 15.35 -1.22
C GLY A 198 -0.49 16.40 -0.15
N ASP A 199 -1.30 16.48 0.90
CA ASP A 199 -1.27 17.52 1.95
C ASP A 199 -0.22 17.29 3.06
N SER A 200 0.62 16.28 2.92
CA SER A 200 1.66 15.91 3.88
C SER A 200 3.05 16.23 3.35
N ALA A 201 3.95 16.65 4.23
CA ALA A 201 5.38 16.81 3.93
C ALA A 201 6.04 15.52 3.40
N TYR A 202 5.41 14.37 3.62
CA TYR A 202 5.86 13.05 3.20
C TYR A 202 5.06 12.49 2.01
N ALA A 203 4.25 13.31 1.33
CA ALA A 203 3.48 12.91 0.17
C ALA A 203 4.40 12.43 -0.97
N THR A 204 3.91 11.47 -1.77
CA THR A 204 4.60 11.03 -2.99
C THR A 204 4.59 12.15 -4.04
N ALA A 205 5.50 12.11 -5.00
CA ALA A 205 5.67 13.17 -5.98
C ALA A 205 4.35 13.53 -6.70
N VAL A 206 3.67 12.54 -7.28
CA VAL A 206 2.42 12.77 -8.04
C VAL A 206 1.36 13.45 -7.17
N SER A 207 1.06 12.89 -5.98
CA SER A 207 0.04 13.45 -5.10
C SER A 207 0.42 14.85 -4.57
N ALA A 208 1.70 15.07 -4.27
CA ALA A 208 2.20 16.38 -3.84
C ALA A 208 2.07 17.44 -4.96
N TRP A 209 2.34 17.07 -6.22
CA TRP A 209 2.20 17.98 -7.35
C TRP A 209 0.73 18.26 -7.68
N CYS A 210 -0.15 17.25 -7.65
CA CYS A 210 -1.59 17.47 -7.80
C CYS A 210 -2.11 18.43 -6.72
N HIS A 211 -1.72 18.22 -5.46
CA HIS A 211 -2.07 19.13 -4.37
C HIS A 211 -1.53 20.57 -4.61
N ALA A 212 -0.26 20.70 -5.01
CA ALA A 212 0.35 21.98 -5.29
C ALA A 212 -0.35 22.75 -6.42
N ILE A 213 -0.67 22.07 -7.54
CA ILE A 213 -1.39 22.66 -8.66
C ILE A 213 -2.79 23.10 -8.26
N LYS A 214 -3.51 22.27 -7.48
CA LYS A 214 -4.86 22.56 -7.00
C LYS A 214 -4.91 23.81 -6.09
N HIS A 215 -3.87 24.00 -5.29
CA HIS A 215 -3.78 25.08 -4.30
C HIS A 215 -2.84 26.23 -4.73
N GLU A 216 -2.48 26.30 -6.03
CA GLU A 216 -1.62 27.34 -6.59
C GLU A 216 -0.25 27.46 -5.89
N GLN A 217 0.28 26.32 -5.44
CA GLN A 217 1.58 26.22 -4.78
C GLN A 217 2.66 25.76 -5.76
N GLN A 218 3.93 25.87 -5.36
CA GLN A 218 5.04 25.38 -6.16
C GLN A 218 5.18 23.85 -6.08
N CYS A 219 5.32 23.20 -7.24
CA CYS A 219 5.67 21.80 -7.34
C CYS A 219 7.15 21.62 -6.96
N ARG A 220 7.41 20.92 -5.86
CA ARG A 220 8.77 20.64 -5.43
C ARG A 220 9.38 19.51 -6.26
N SER A 221 10.57 19.75 -6.85
CA SER A 221 11.41 18.73 -7.48
C SER A 221 12.71 18.61 -6.71
N ASP A 222 13.01 17.42 -6.21
CA ASP A 222 14.27 17.14 -5.49
C ASP A 222 15.37 16.73 -6.48
N GLY A 223 16.60 17.17 -6.25
CA GLY A 223 17.75 16.87 -7.10
C GLY A 223 17.65 17.45 -8.52
N ASP A 224 18.16 16.69 -9.49
CA ASP A 224 18.17 17.04 -10.92
C ASP A 224 16.86 16.68 -11.64
N GLY A 225 15.94 15.96 -10.98
CA GLY A 225 14.70 15.48 -11.56
C GLY A 225 14.83 14.24 -12.48
N GLU A 226 16.05 13.75 -12.69
CA GLU A 226 16.35 12.59 -13.55
C GLU A 226 16.14 11.24 -12.81
N GLN A 227 15.83 11.27 -11.53
CA GLN A 227 15.51 10.06 -10.79
C GLN A 227 14.22 9.42 -11.37
N THR A 228 14.29 8.12 -11.64
CA THR A 228 13.18 7.38 -12.23
C THR A 228 12.51 6.44 -11.24
N ARG A 229 11.21 6.29 -11.35
CA ARG A 229 10.41 5.39 -10.53
C ARG A 229 9.54 4.50 -11.40
N ASP A 230 9.43 3.24 -10.98
CA ASP A 230 8.36 2.37 -11.44
C ASP A 230 7.09 2.77 -10.70
N MET A 231 6.21 3.44 -11.44
CA MET A 231 4.98 4.03 -10.90
C MET A 231 3.83 3.05 -11.15
N CYS A 232 3.23 2.55 -10.08
CA CYS A 232 2.15 1.57 -10.12
C CYS A 232 0.81 2.23 -9.78
N TYR A 233 -0.12 2.23 -10.73
CA TYR A 233 -1.47 2.74 -10.50
C TYR A 233 -2.23 1.86 -9.50
N ILE A 234 -3.09 2.47 -8.71
CA ILE A 234 -3.75 1.83 -7.58
C ILE A 234 -4.55 0.58 -7.96
N ASP A 235 -5.20 0.55 -9.12
CA ASP A 235 -6.00 -0.58 -9.54
C ASP A 235 -5.16 -1.84 -9.82
N ASN A 236 -3.93 -1.67 -10.31
CA ASN A 236 -2.98 -2.78 -10.45
C ASN A 236 -2.62 -3.37 -9.08
N VAL A 237 -2.48 -2.52 -8.05
CA VAL A 237 -2.22 -2.96 -6.67
C VAL A 237 -3.42 -3.68 -6.08
N VAL A 238 -4.62 -3.16 -6.30
CA VAL A 238 -5.88 -3.80 -5.87
C VAL A 238 -6.04 -5.16 -6.54
N GLN A 239 -5.81 -5.24 -7.86
CA GLN A 239 -5.84 -6.50 -8.60
C GLN A 239 -4.84 -7.52 -8.02
N ALA A 240 -3.57 -7.11 -7.78
CA ALA A 240 -2.56 -7.99 -7.19
C ALA A 240 -2.99 -8.56 -5.83
N ASN A 241 -3.63 -7.75 -4.97
CA ASN A 241 -4.19 -8.23 -3.71
C ASN A 241 -5.28 -9.28 -3.93
N MET A 242 -6.22 -9.03 -4.85
CA MET A 242 -7.30 -9.96 -5.15
C MET A 242 -6.78 -11.29 -5.74
N LYS A 243 -5.80 -11.23 -6.64
CA LYS A 243 -5.14 -12.41 -7.23
C LYS A 243 -4.40 -13.22 -6.16
N ALA A 244 -3.63 -12.57 -5.29
CA ALA A 244 -2.95 -13.22 -4.17
C ALA A 244 -3.92 -13.89 -3.19
N ALA A 245 -5.06 -13.24 -2.89
CA ALA A 245 -6.09 -13.81 -2.04
C ALA A 245 -6.74 -15.05 -2.69
N ALA A 246 -7.03 -15.00 -3.97
CA ALA A 246 -7.59 -16.14 -4.72
C ALA A 246 -6.68 -17.36 -4.63
N VAL A 247 -5.37 -17.18 -4.86
CA VAL A 247 -4.36 -18.23 -4.76
C VAL A 247 -4.30 -18.84 -3.34
N LEU A 248 -4.36 -18.01 -2.29
CA LEU A 248 -4.37 -18.51 -0.90
C LEU A 248 -5.67 -19.25 -0.54
N LEU A 249 -6.81 -18.80 -1.06
CA LEU A 249 -8.12 -19.41 -0.82
C LEU A 249 -8.31 -20.72 -1.59
N GLU A 250 -7.67 -20.87 -2.74
CA GLU A 250 -7.62 -22.15 -3.47
C GLU A 250 -6.88 -23.26 -2.71
N GLY A 251 -6.14 -22.93 -1.67
CA GLY A 251 -5.43 -23.89 -0.82
C GLY A 251 -4.24 -24.54 -1.54
N ARG A 252 -3.64 -23.86 -2.49
CA ARG A 252 -2.43 -24.38 -3.16
C ARG A 252 -1.35 -24.70 -2.13
N SER A 253 -0.79 -25.89 -2.19
CA SER A 253 0.39 -26.26 -1.44
C SER A 253 1.63 -25.59 -2.04
N TRP A 254 2.37 -24.88 -1.21
CA TRP A 254 3.60 -24.20 -1.62
C TRP A 254 4.78 -24.78 -0.84
N ASP A 255 5.84 -25.14 -1.55
CA ASP A 255 7.10 -25.57 -0.93
C ASP A 255 7.84 -24.37 -0.29
N ASP A 256 7.51 -23.14 -0.73
CA ASP A 256 8.11 -21.90 -0.26
C ASP A 256 7.08 -21.08 0.53
N LEU A 257 7.16 -21.15 1.84
CA LEU A 257 6.29 -20.43 2.77
C LEU A 257 6.72 -18.95 2.91
N GLY A 258 5.74 -18.04 2.94
CA GLY A 258 6.02 -16.60 3.09
C GLY A 258 6.49 -15.93 1.80
N ARG A 259 5.99 -16.37 0.65
CA ARG A 259 6.33 -15.79 -0.67
C ARG A 259 6.03 -14.30 -0.75
N CYS A 260 6.92 -13.57 -1.42
CA CYS A 260 6.74 -12.16 -1.72
C CYS A 260 6.91 -11.92 -3.22
N TYR A 261 6.07 -11.01 -3.77
CA TYR A 261 6.02 -10.70 -5.20
C TYR A 261 6.14 -9.20 -5.42
N ASN A 262 6.85 -8.82 -6.47
CA ASN A 262 6.86 -7.45 -6.94
C ASN A 262 5.50 -7.05 -7.54
N VAL A 263 5.03 -5.85 -7.19
CA VAL A 263 3.81 -5.26 -7.75
C VAL A 263 4.15 -3.87 -8.26
N ALA A 264 4.17 -3.74 -9.57
CA ALA A 264 4.63 -2.56 -10.31
C ALA A 264 4.14 -2.62 -11.75
N CYS A 265 4.53 -1.66 -12.59
CA CYS A 265 4.26 -1.69 -14.03
C CYS A 265 5.39 -2.34 -14.86
N GLY A 266 6.56 -2.59 -14.27
CA GLY A 266 7.75 -3.06 -15.01
C GLY A 266 8.36 -1.98 -15.91
N ASP A 267 7.93 -0.73 -15.76
CA ASP A 267 8.36 0.43 -16.53
C ASP A 267 8.85 1.54 -15.59
N ARG A 268 9.38 2.63 -16.10
CA ARG A 268 9.86 3.73 -15.27
C ARG A 268 9.69 5.07 -15.94
N VAL A 269 9.40 6.08 -15.13
CA VAL A 269 9.25 7.47 -15.56
C VAL A 269 10.04 8.38 -14.64
N SER A 270 10.67 9.42 -15.20
CA SER A 270 11.41 10.43 -14.44
C SER A 270 10.49 11.52 -13.90
N ASN A 271 10.94 12.18 -12.84
CA ASN A 271 10.25 13.35 -12.31
C ASN A 271 10.13 14.47 -13.37
N ASN A 272 11.17 14.64 -14.20
CA ASN A 272 11.18 15.65 -15.26
C ASN A 272 10.13 15.37 -16.33
N GLU A 273 9.94 14.11 -16.76
CA GLU A 273 8.90 13.74 -17.72
C GLU A 273 7.50 14.04 -17.17
N ILE A 274 7.23 13.68 -15.91
CA ILE A 274 5.93 13.94 -15.29
C ILE A 274 5.68 15.47 -15.16
N LEU A 275 6.66 16.22 -14.70
CA LEU A 275 6.54 17.67 -14.55
C LEU A 275 6.41 18.39 -15.90
N ALA A 276 7.06 17.89 -16.95
CA ALA A 276 6.91 18.41 -18.31
C ALA A 276 5.48 18.21 -18.82
N PHE A 277 4.92 17.00 -18.65
CA PHE A 277 3.53 16.70 -18.98
C PHE A 277 2.55 17.60 -18.22
N LEU A 278 2.72 17.75 -16.90
CA LEU A 278 1.86 18.61 -16.09
C LEU A 278 1.96 20.08 -16.52
N LYS A 279 3.17 20.54 -16.89
CA LYS A 279 3.40 21.91 -17.35
C LYS A 279 2.78 22.16 -18.73
N GLU A 280 2.84 21.20 -19.64
CA GLU A 280 2.16 21.27 -20.94
C GLU A 280 0.64 21.40 -20.74
N ARG A 281 0.06 20.60 -19.83
CA ARG A 281 -1.39 20.56 -19.60
C ARG A 281 -1.93 21.80 -18.83
N PHE A 282 -1.22 22.23 -17.79
CA PHE A 282 -1.69 23.27 -16.86
C PHE A 282 -0.97 24.63 -16.99
N GLY A 283 0.03 24.72 -17.85
CA GLY A 283 0.73 25.95 -18.17
C GLY A 283 1.33 26.65 -16.94
N ALA A 284 0.99 27.91 -16.74
CA ALA A 284 1.52 28.75 -15.65
C ALA A 284 1.12 28.30 -14.23
N ARG A 285 0.12 27.42 -14.09
CA ARG A 285 -0.26 26.84 -12.80
C ARG A 285 0.84 25.91 -12.26
N VAL A 286 1.70 25.38 -13.12
CA VAL A 286 2.83 24.52 -12.71
C VAL A 286 4.09 25.35 -12.55
N GLN A 287 4.36 25.76 -11.31
CA GLN A 287 5.59 26.44 -10.92
C GLN A 287 6.52 25.44 -10.22
N ILE A 288 7.69 25.18 -10.81
CA ILE A 288 8.63 24.18 -10.28
C ILE A 288 9.63 24.88 -9.34
N ARG A 289 9.81 24.32 -8.15
CA ARG A 289 10.85 24.69 -7.20
C ARG A 289 11.82 23.54 -7.01
N HIS A 290 13.07 23.72 -7.40
CA HIS A 290 14.11 22.75 -7.15
C HIS A 290 14.56 22.76 -5.69
N ALA A 291 14.87 21.59 -5.15
CA ALA A 291 15.38 21.38 -3.79
C ALA A 291 16.55 20.36 -3.84
N PRO A 292 17.41 20.33 -2.83
CA PRO A 292 18.48 19.32 -2.74
C PRO A 292 17.91 17.90 -2.76
N GLU A 293 18.74 16.95 -3.22
CA GLU A 293 18.42 15.51 -3.13
C GLU A 293 18.09 15.09 -1.69
N ARG A 294 17.14 14.17 -1.54
CA ARG A 294 16.81 13.62 -0.23
C ARG A 294 17.84 12.58 0.19
N PRO A 295 18.41 12.67 1.41
CA PRO A 295 19.31 11.63 1.90
C PRO A 295 18.65 10.24 1.90
N GLY A 296 19.36 9.25 1.36
CA GLY A 296 18.88 7.86 1.32
C GLY A 296 17.88 7.55 0.20
N ASP A 297 17.57 8.51 -0.67
CA ASP A 297 16.71 8.24 -1.83
C ASP A 297 17.48 7.39 -2.88
N VAL A 298 16.73 6.48 -3.53
CA VAL A 298 17.27 5.60 -4.59
C VAL A 298 17.08 6.30 -5.94
N LYS A 299 18.14 6.38 -6.77
CA LYS A 299 18.06 7.13 -8.01
C LYS A 299 17.11 6.51 -9.03
N HIS A 300 17.13 5.18 -9.19
CA HIS A 300 16.29 4.48 -10.17
C HIS A 300 15.64 3.26 -9.55
N THR A 301 14.34 3.04 -9.87
CA THR A 301 13.61 1.82 -9.54
C THR A 301 12.87 1.31 -10.75
N GLN A 302 12.91 0.00 -10.98
CA GLN A 302 12.14 -0.74 -11.98
C GLN A 302 12.00 -2.17 -11.51
N ALA A 303 10.79 -2.73 -11.54
CA ALA A 303 10.53 -4.09 -11.13
C ALA A 303 10.63 -5.07 -12.30
N ASP A 304 11.10 -6.26 -12.00
CA ASP A 304 10.73 -7.45 -12.75
C ASP A 304 9.44 -8.00 -12.12
N VAL A 305 8.36 -8.07 -12.88
CA VAL A 305 7.05 -8.53 -12.43
C VAL A 305 6.70 -9.93 -12.92
N SER A 306 7.59 -10.56 -13.69
CA SER A 306 7.36 -11.86 -14.33
C SER A 306 6.90 -12.95 -13.36
N ARG A 307 7.45 -12.98 -12.16
CA ARG A 307 7.05 -13.95 -11.14
C ARG A 307 5.61 -13.74 -10.68
N ALA A 308 5.16 -12.50 -10.50
CA ALA A 308 3.78 -12.19 -10.15
C ALA A 308 2.82 -12.55 -11.30
N GLU A 309 3.22 -12.32 -12.56
CA GLU A 309 2.47 -12.71 -13.74
C GLU A 309 2.29 -14.24 -13.81
N GLU A 310 3.37 -14.99 -13.67
CA GLU A 310 3.36 -16.45 -13.78
C GLU A 310 2.64 -17.16 -12.63
N GLU A 311 2.87 -16.72 -11.39
CA GLU A 311 2.41 -17.43 -10.19
C GLU A 311 1.08 -16.93 -9.64
N LEU A 312 0.77 -15.62 -9.79
CA LEU A 312 -0.48 -15.03 -9.33
C LEU A 312 -1.46 -14.71 -10.46
N GLY A 313 -1.02 -14.69 -11.73
CA GLY A 313 -1.80 -14.17 -12.85
C GLY A 313 -1.98 -12.64 -12.75
N TYR A 314 -0.99 -11.95 -12.19
CA TYR A 314 -0.95 -10.49 -12.18
C TYR A 314 -0.84 -9.94 -13.59
N GLU A 315 -1.52 -8.84 -13.87
CA GLU A 315 -1.47 -8.16 -15.16
C GLU A 315 -1.41 -6.65 -14.92
N VAL A 316 -0.63 -5.93 -15.71
CA VAL A 316 -0.64 -4.45 -15.69
C VAL A 316 -1.81 -3.96 -16.53
N GLU A 317 -2.95 -3.73 -15.86
CA GLU A 317 -4.19 -3.28 -16.53
C GLU A 317 -4.13 -1.79 -16.88
N VAL A 318 -3.54 -0.97 -15.99
CA VAL A 318 -3.45 0.49 -16.15
C VAL A 318 -2.00 0.92 -16.16
N ARG A 319 -1.55 1.51 -17.28
CA ARG A 319 -0.21 2.10 -17.43
C ARG A 319 -0.12 3.45 -16.76
N PHE A 320 1.12 3.93 -16.54
CA PHE A 320 1.36 5.17 -15.79
C PHE A 320 0.58 6.37 -16.32
N TRP A 321 0.64 6.65 -17.63
CA TRP A 321 0.02 7.85 -18.19
C TRP A 321 -1.51 7.82 -18.13
N ASP A 322 -2.12 6.66 -18.35
CA ASP A 322 -3.57 6.48 -18.23
C ASP A 322 -4.02 6.68 -16.76
N GLY A 323 -3.31 6.06 -15.83
CA GLY A 323 -3.58 6.21 -14.39
C GLY A 323 -3.31 7.64 -13.88
N LEU A 324 -2.37 8.38 -14.51
CA LEU A 324 -2.14 9.79 -14.18
C LEU A 324 -3.35 10.64 -14.56
N GLU A 325 -3.94 10.42 -15.77
CA GLU A 325 -5.17 11.11 -16.17
C GLU A 325 -6.32 10.88 -15.18
N GLU A 326 -6.58 9.63 -14.80
CA GLU A 326 -7.62 9.32 -13.80
C GLU A 326 -7.31 9.95 -12.43
N THR A 327 -6.03 10.03 -12.07
CA THR A 327 -5.60 10.68 -10.83
C THR A 327 -5.88 12.19 -10.89
N LEU A 328 -5.60 12.85 -12.02
CA LEU A 328 -5.88 14.28 -12.22
C LEU A 328 -7.38 14.56 -12.18
N ASP A 329 -8.21 13.69 -12.75
CA ASP A 329 -9.67 13.79 -12.69
C ASP A 329 -10.19 13.70 -11.25
N TRP A 330 -9.67 12.74 -10.47
CA TRP A 330 -10.03 12.62 -9.05
C TRP A 330 -9.68 13.87 -8.26
N TRP A 331 -8.56 14.52 -8.58
CA TRP A 331 -8.15 15.79 -7.98
C TRP A 331 -8.98 16.98 -8.46
N ASN A 332 -9.88 16.82 -9.45
CA ASN A 332 -10.60 17.88 -10.18
C ASN A 332 -9.61 18.90 -10.79
N LEU A 333 -8.60 18.40 -11.45
CA LEU A 333 -7.57 19.14 -12.18
C LEU A 333 -7.81 19.00 -13.69
N ASN A 334 -8.99 19.39 -14.18
CA ASN A 334 -9.37 19.35 -15.60
C ASN A 334 -9.13 20.69 -16.28
#